data_5bd4eee305e11482b97ab96a34e37fcc
#
_entry.id   5bd4eee305e11482b97ab96a34e37fcc
#
_cell.length_a   1.000
_cell.length_b   1.000
_cell.length_c   1.000
_cell.angle_alpha   90.00
_cell.angle_beta   90.00
_cell.angle_gamma   90.00
#
_symmetry.space_group_name_H-M   'P 1'
#
loop_
_entity.id
_entity.type
_entity.pdbx_description
1 polymer ?
#
loop_
_entity_poly.entity_id
_entity_poly.type
_entity_poly.pdbx_seq_one_letter_code
_entity_poly.pdbx_strand_id
1 'polypeptide(L)'
;FVEYVLKNKVIWLLCFSNIFLYVVRIGIDQWSTVYAFQELKLSKEVAIQGFTLFEVGALVGTLLWGWLSDLANGRRALVACVALALIIATLGVYQHASNQYVYLASLFALGFLVFGPQLLIGVAAVGFVPKKAIGAADGIKGTFAYLIGDSFAKLGLGMIADGTPIFGLTGWAGTFAALDAAAIGCIVLMAMVAVLEERKIRRENRAQKLKTA
;
A
#
# COMPACT_ATOMS: atom_id res chain seq x y z
N PHE A 1 22.06 3.04 15.13
CA PHE A 1 20.77 2.38 14.91
C PHE A 1 19.67 2.95 15.81
N VAL A 2 19.80 2.87 17.12
CA VAL A 2 18.77 3.29 18.10
C VAL A 2 18.35 4.74 17.90
N GLU A 3 19.29 5.65 17.73
CA GLU A 3 19.03 7.08 17.64
C GLU A 3 18.32 7.47 16.33
N TYR A 4 18.75 6.91 15.20
CA TYR A 4 18.24 7.30 13.87
C TYR A 4 17.01 6.51 13.43
N VAL A 5 16.75 5.35 13.99
CA VAL A 5 15.65 4.46 13.60
C VAL A 5 14.64 4.32 14.72
N LEU A 6 15.02 3.77 15.86
CA LEU A 6 14.07 3.48 16.94
C LEU A 6 13.49 4.72 17.62
N LYS A 7 14.25 5.83 17.73
CA LYS A 7 13.76 7.10 18.28
C LYS A 7 13.08 8.00 17.24
N ASN A 8 13.11 7.62 15.97
CA ASN A 8 12.53 8.42 14.89
C ASN A 8 11.05 8.12 14.70
N LYS A 9 10.19 9.04 15.13
CA LYS A 9 8.73 8.91 15.03
C LYS A 9 8.23 8.72 13.60
N VAL A 10 8.92 9.31 12.61
CA VAL A 10 8.52 9.18 11.19
C VAL A 10 8.76 7.77 10.69
N ILE A 11 9.85 7.11 11.12
CA ILE A 11 10.11 5.71 10.76
C ILE A 11 9.02 4.80 11.31
N TRP A 12 8.55 5.03 12.54
CA TRP A 12 7.42 4.27 13.09
C TRP A 12 6.12 4.49 12.33
N LEU A 13 5.80 5.74 11.93
CA LEU A 13 4.65 6.01 11.09
C LEU A 13 4.74 5.24 9.77
N LEU A 14 5.92 5.22 9.13
CA LEU A 14 6.15 4.45 7.90
C LEU A 14 6.10 2.93 8.14
N CYS A 15 6.57 2.42 9.28
CA CYS A 15 6.41 1.01 9.64
C CYS A 15 4.93 0.60 9.74
N PHE A 16 4.13 1.38 10.46
CA PHE A 16 2.70 1.09 10.59
C PHE A 16 1.96 1.27 9.26
N SER A 17 2.29 2.30 8.47
CA SER A 17 1.74 2.45 7.11
C SER A 17 2.03 1.23 6.26
N ASN A 18 3.25 0.69 6.35
CA ASN A 18 3.67 -0.47 5.58
C ASN A 18 2.96 -1.76 6.01
N ILE A 19 2.64 -1.91 7.31
CA ILE A 19 1.80 -3.03 7.79
C ILE A 19 0.43 -3.01 7.08
N PHE A 20 -0.26 -1.87 7.13
CA PHE A 20 -1.57 -1.73 6.50
C PHE A 20 -1.52 -1.93 4.98
N LEU A 21 -0.48 -1.40 4.33
CA LEU A 21 -0.30 -1.61 2.90
C LEU A 21 -0.07 -3.07 2.55
N TYR A 22 0.68 -3.81 3.38
CA TYR A 22 0.91 -5.24 3.18
C TYR A 22 -0.38 -6.05 3.35
N VAL A 23 -1.26 -5.66 4.27
CA VAL A 23 -2.59 -6.29 4.37
C VAL A 23 -3.35 -6.15 3.04
N VAL A 24 -3.37 -4.95 2.46
CA VAL A 24 -4.04 -4.72 1.17
C VAL A 24 -3.35 -5.49 0.04
N ARG A 25 -2.03 -5.35 -0.09
CA ARG A 25 -1.26 -5.96 -1.17
C ARG A 25 -1.39 -7.47 -1.17
N ILE A 26 -0.99 -8.09 -0.05
CA ILE A 26 -0.97 -9.56 0.08
C ILE A 26 -2.39 -10.11 0.14
N GLY A 27 -3.33 -9.36 0.70
CA GLY A 27 -4.74 -9.74 0.68
C GLY A 27 -5.28 -9.88 -0.74
N ILE A 28 -5.01 -8.93 -1.62
CA ILE A 28 -5.40 -9.03 -3.04
C ILE A 28 -4.63 -10.16 -3.73
N ASP A 29 -3.30 -10.21 -3.55
CA ASP A 29 -2.43 -11.21 -4.16
C ASP A 29 -2.88 -12.65 -3.85
N GLN A 30 -3.11 -12.97 -2.58
CA GLN A 30 -3.43 -14.33 -2.12
C GLN A 30 -4.89 -14.71 -2.37
N TRP A 31 -5.84 -13.77 -2.20
CA TRP A 31 -7.25 -14.10 -2.16
C TRP A 31 -8.02 -13.79 -3.44
N SER A 32 -7.43 -13.03 -4.40
CA SER A 32 -8.10 -12.69 -5.66
C SER A 32 -8.51 -13.92 -6.48
N THR A 33 -7.64 -14.93 -6.57
CA THR A 33 -7.91 -16.16 -7.30
C THR A 33 -9.03 -16.98 -6.63
N VAL A 34 -9.00 -17.05 -5.30
CA VAL A 34 -10.03 -17.77 -4.51
C VAL A 34 -11.39 -17.08 -4.66
N TYR A 35 -11.42 -15.75 -4.54
CA TYR A 35 -12.61 -14.94 -4.74
C TYR A 35 -13.22 -15.12 -6.14
N ALA A 36 -12.38 -15.06 -7.17
CA ALA A 36 -12.83 -15.29 -8.54
C ALA A 36 -13.51 -16.65 -8.72
N PHE A 37 -12.97 -17.67 -8.08
CA PHE A 37 -13.45 -19.03 -8.20
C PHE A 37 -14.70 -19.28 -7.35
N GLN A 38 -14.69 -18.84 -6.09
CA GLN A 38 -15.77 -19.09 -5.15
C GLN A 38 -16.98 -18.20 -5.36
N GLU A 39 -16.76 -16.90 -5.56
CA GLU A 39 -17.83 -15.91 -5.60
C GLU A 39 -18.24 -15.54 -7.03
N LEU A 40 -17.26 -15.19 -7.88
CA LEU A 40 -17.55 -14.76 -9.24
C LEU A 40 -17.80 -15.94 -10.20
N LYS A 41 -17.56 -17.18 -9.76
CA LYS A 41 -17.73 -18.42 -10.57
C LYS A 41 -16.97 -18.37 -11.90
N LEU A 42 -15.86 -17.68 -11.94
CA LEU A 42 -15.00 -17.58 -13.12
C LEU A 42 -14.18 -18.87 -13.30
N SER A 43 -13.74 -19.14 -14.53
CA SER A 43 -12.87 -20.28 -14.81
C SER A 43 -11.49 -20.12 -14.17
N LYS A 44 -10.81 -21.26 -13.95
CA LYS A 44 -9.47 -21.27 -13.38
C LYS A 44 -8.46 -20.46 -14.22
N GLU A 45 -8.61 -20.53 -15.54
CA GLU A 45 -7.77 -19.83 -16.49
C GLU A 45 -7.90 -18.30 -16.33
N VAL A 46 -9.12 -17.80 -16.20
CA VAL A 46 -9.41 -16.37 -15.98
C VAL A 46 -8.87 -15.91 -14.62
N ALA A 47 -9.02 -16.73 -13.58
CA ALA A 47 -8.49 -16.41 -12.25
C ALA A 47 -6.95 -16.28 -12.26
N ILE A 48 -6.25 -17.18 -12.95
CA ILE A 48 -4.78 -17.12 -13.11
C ILE A 48 -4.37 -15.91 -13.98
N GLN A 49 -5.11 -15.62 -15.04
CA GLN A 49 -4.86 -14.41 -15.86
C GLN A 49 -4.99 -13.14 -15.04
N GLY A 50 -5.97 -13.08 -14.13
CA GLY A 50 -6.15 -11.96 -13.22
C GLY A 50 -4.93 -11.73 -12.33
N PHE A 51 -4.39 -12.78 -11.74
CA PHE A 51 -3.14 -12.73 -10.96
C PHE A 51 -1.96 -12.24 -11.82
N THR A 52 -1.82 -12.77 -13.04
CA THR A 52 -0.76 -12.33 -13.97
C THR A 52 -0.89 -10.83 -14.30
N LEU A 53 -2.11 -10.34 -14.54
CA LEU A 53 -2.36 -8.94 -14.82
C LEU A 53 -2.08 -8.04 -13.61
N PHE A 54 -2.35 -8.52 -12.39
CA PHE A 54 -1.97 -7.83 -11.17
C PHE A 54 -0.45 -7.60 -11.11
N GLU A 55 0.36 -8.63 -11.38
CA GLU A 55 1.82 -8.53 -11.39
C GLU A 55 2.35 -7.64 -12.54
N VAL A 56 1.73 -7.69 -13.72
CA VAL A 56 2.07 -6.78 -14.82
C VAL A 56 1.73 -5.33 -14.44
N GLY A 57 0.57 -5.10 -13.83
CA GLY A 57 0.18 -3.81 -13.30
C GLY A 57 1.17 -3.30 -12.24
N ALA A 58 1.63 -4.18 -11.35
CA ALA A 58 2.64 -3.90 -10.33
C ALA A 58 3.96 -3.40 -10.93
N LEU A 59 4.45 -4.07 -11.98
CA LEU A 59 5.67 -3.66 -12.68
C LEU A 59 5.54 -2.27 -13.29
N VAL A 60 4.48 -2.03 -14.04
CA VAL A 60 4.20 -0.73 -14.67
C VAL A 60 3.99 0.37 -13.62
N GLY A 61 3.22 0.04 -12.57
CA GLY A 61 2.93 0.96 -11.46
C GLY A 61 4.18 1.39 -10.72
N THR A 62 5.07 0.48 -10.39
CA THR A 62 6.34 0.80 -9.70
C THR A 62 7.14 1.86 -10.45
N LEU A 63 7.25 1.75 -11.78
CA LEU A 63 7.99 2.70 -12.61
C LEU A 63 7.29 4.06 -12.69
N LEU A 64 5.99 4.06 -12.96
CA LEU A 64 5.23 5.30 -13.18
C LEU A 64 5.01 6.10 -11.88
N TRP A 65 4.71 5.46 -10.76
CA TRP A 65 4.54 6.15 -9.49
C TRP A 65 5.85 6.73 -8.95
N GLY A 66 6.99 6.08 -9.22
CA GLY A 66 8.31 6.67 -8.94
C GLY A 66 8.51 7.97 -9.70
N TRP A 67 8.29 7.96 -11.01
CA TRP A 67 8.39 9.14 -11.87
C TRP A 67 7.40 10.25 -11.47
N LEU A 68 6.12 9.90 -11.19
CA LEU A 68 5.10 10.85 -10.71
C LEU A 68 5.52 11.53 -9.39
N SER A 69 6.14 10.79 -8.49
CA SER A 69 6.65 11.33 -7.24
C SER A 69 7.77 12.35 -7.45
N ASP A 70 8.65 12.11 -8.42
CA ASP A 70 9.71 13.05 -8.76
C ASP A 70 9.13 14.35 -9.38
N LEU A 71 8.12 14.22 -10.25
CA LEU A 71 7.38 15.38 -10.79
C LEU A 71 6.65 16.18 -9.70
N ALA A 72 6.21 15.53 -8.62
CA ALA A 72 5.60 16.18 -7.46
C ALA A 72 6.62 16.86 -6.51
N ASN A 73 7.83 17.15 -7.00
CA ASN A 73 8.93 17.73 -6.20
C ASN A 73 9.28 16.91 -4.95
N GLY A 74 9.26 15.60 -5.07
CA GLY A 74 9.61 14.66 -4.00
C GLY A 74 8.58 14.55 -2.87
N ARG A 75 7.32 14.99 -3.07
CA ARG A 75 6.21 14.84 -2.12
C ARG A 75 5.66 13.41 -2.14
N ARG A 76 6.48 12.48 -1.72
CA ARG A 76 6.26 11.04 -1.84
C ARG A 76 5.04 10.57 -1.06
N ALA A 77 4.88 11.05 0.16
CA ALA A 77 3.77 10.68 1.00
C ALA A 77 2.42 11.17 0.45
N LEU A 78 2.37 12.38 -0.13
CA LEU A 78 1.16 12.90 -0.76
C LEU A 78 0.76 12.07 -1.99
N VAL A 79 1.71 11.72 -2.85
CA VAL A 79 1.48 10.90 -4.04
C VAL A 79 1.00 9.49 -3.63
N ALA A 80 1.56 8.92 -2.55
CA ALA A 80 1.10 7.66 -2.00
C ALA A 80 -0.35 7.74 -1.48
N CYS A 81 -0.77 8.84 -0.85
CA CYS A 81 -2.15 9.05 -0.43
C CYS A 81 -3.13 9.06 -1.62
N VAL A 82 -2.75 9.68 -2.73
CA VAL A 82 -3.57 9.69 -3.94
C VAL A 82 -3.74 8.26 -4.49
N ALA A 83 -2.65 7.51 -4.60
CA ALA A 83 -2.72 6.12 -5.05
C ALA A 83 -3.58 5.24 -4.12
N LEU A 84 -3.45 5.41 -2.81
CA LEU A 84 -4.25 4.68 -1.81
C LEU A 84 -5.74 5.01 -1.91
N ALA A 85 -6.11 6.27 -2.16
CA ALA A 85 -7.49 6.65 -2.39
C ALA A 85 -8.07 5.98 -3.66
N LEU A 86 -7.27 5.90 -4.71
CA LEU A 86 -7.65 5.19 -5.94
C LEU A 86 -7.76 3.67 -5.72
N ILE A 87 -6.96 3.07 -4.82
CA ILE A 87 -7.09 1.66 -4.43
C ILE A 87 -8.48 1.39 -3.86
N ILE A 88 -8.97 2.22 -2.92
CA ILE A 88 -10.31 2.05 -2.33
C ILE A 88 -11.40 2.12 -3.41
N ALA A 89 -11.31 3.10 -4.31
CA ALA A 89 -12.26 3.19 -5.42
C ALA A 89 -12.22 1.96 -6.33
N THR A 90 -11.02 1.45 -6.63
CA THR A 90 -10.83 0.28 -7.48
C THR A 90 -11.26 -1.02 -6.78
N LEU A 91 -11.06 -1.14 -5.45
CA LEU A 91 -11.60 -2.24 -4.66
C LEU A 91 -13.13 -2.27 -4.72
N GLY A 92 -13.79 -1.10 -4.68
CA GLY A 92 -15.23 -0.99 -4.87
C GLY A 92 -15.69 -1.50 -6.24
N VAL A 93 -14.95 -1.23 -7.31
CA VAL A 93 -15.24 -1.78 -8.65
C VAL A 93 -14.97 -3.27 -8.69
N TYR A 94 -13.87 -3.72 -8.09
CA TYR A 94 -13.45 -5.12 -8.07
C TYR A 94 -14.46 -6.03 -7.37
N GLN A 95 -14.95 -5.65 -6.17
CA GLN A 95 -15.94 -6.45 -5.42
C GLN A 95 -17.32 -6.52 -6.10
N HIS A 96 -17.62 -5.61 -7.03
CA HIS A 96 -18.87 -5.62 -7.82
C HIS A 96 -18.64 -6.06 -9.27
N ALA A 97 -17.51 -6.72 -9.55
CA ALA A 97 -17.21 -7.18 -10.91
C ALA A 97 -18.27 -8.17 -11.40
N SER A 98 -19.04 -7.78 -12.42
CA SER A 98 -20.14 -8.58 -12.99
C SER A 98 -19.69 -9.47 -14.15
N ASN A 99 -18.47 -9.30 -14.65
CA ASN A 99 -17.92 -10.08 -15.76
C ASN A 99 -16.39 -10.17 -15.68
N GLN A 100 -15.83 -11.11 -16.43
CA GLN A 100 -14.40 -11.38 -16.45
C GLN A 100 -13.53 -10.17 -16.86
N TYR A 101 -14.02 -9.30 -17.73
CA TYR A 101 -13.22 -8.15 -18.21
C TYR A 101 -13.07 -7.09 -17.11
N VAL A 102 -14.14 -6.83 -16.35
CA VAL A 102 -14.09 -5.92 -15.19
C VAL A 102 -13.18 -6.50 -14.12
N TYR A 103 -13.26 -7.81 -13.85
CA TYR A 103 -12.36 -8.49 -12.93
C TYR A 103 -10.88 -8.34 -13.34
N LEU A 104 -10.55 -8.66 -14.58
CA LEU A 104 -9.18 -8.57 -15.11
C LEU A 104 -8.64 -7.13 -15.10
N ALA A 105 -9.45 -6.17 -15.56
CA ALA A 105 -9.08 -4.76 -15.57
C ALA A 105 -8.88 -4.21 -14.15
N SER A 106 -9.73 -4.61 -13.20
CA SER A 106 -9.60 -4.19 -11.80
C SER A 106 -8.33 -4.73 -11.15
N LEU A 107 -7.95 -5.98 -11.44
CA LEU A 107 -6.71 -6.56 -10.91
C LEU A 107 -5.46 -5.90 -11.49
N PHE A 108 -5.44 -5.60 -12.79
CA PHE A 108 -4.36 -4.80 -13.38
C PHE A 108 -4.26 -3.43 -12.70
N ALA A 109 -5.38 -2.73 -12.53
CA ALA A 109 -5.43 -1.43 -11.88
C ALA A 109 -4.99 -1.51 -10.40
N LEU A 110 -5.42 -2.53 -9.66
CA LEU A 110 -5.01 -2.75 -8.28
C LEU A 110 -3.51 -3.01 -8.18
N GLY A 111 -2.94 -3.85 -9.04
CA GLY A 111 -1.49 -4.06 -9.11
C GLY A 111 -0.74 -2.75 -9.37
N PHE A 112 -1.16 -2.02 -10.39
CA PHE A 112 -0.61 -0.70 -10.74
C PHE A 112 -0.65 0.29 -9.57
N LEU A 113 -1.75 0.33 -8.81
CA LEU A 113 -1.96 1.28 -7.73
C LEU A 113 -1.24 0.87 -6.43
N VAL A 114 -1.21 -0.41 -6.07
CA VAL A 114 -0.69 -0.89 -4.78
C VAL A 114 0.84 -0.79 -4.71
N PHE A 115 1.53 -1.08 -5.79
CA PHE A 115 3.00 -1.03 -5.80
C PHE A 115 3.57 0.40 -5.83
N GLY A 116 2.77 1.40 -6.20
CA GLY A 116 3.12 2.81 -6.06
C GLY A 116 3.40 3.21 -4.62
N PRO A 117 2.40 3.16 -3.73
CA PRO A 117 2.60 3.44 -2.30
C PRO A 117 3.68 2.59 -1.66
N GLN A 118 3.84 1.33 -2.07
CA GLN A 118 4.89 0.46 -1.55
C GLN A 118 6.29 1.00 -1.84
N LEU A 119 6.55 1.40 -3.09
CA LEU A 119 7.80 2.06 -3.45
C LEU A 119 7.97 3.37 -2.68
N LEU A 120 6.92 4.20 -2.65
CA LEU A 120 6.98 5.55 -2.08
C LEU A 120 7.18 5.56 -0.56
N ILE A 121 6.61 4.61 0.18
CA ILE A 121 6.89 4.40 1.61
C ILE A 121 8.37 4.07 1.82
N GLY A 122 8.96 3.22 0.97
CA GLY A 122 10.40 2.90 1.00
C GLY A 122 11.25 4.13 0.79
N VAL A 123 10.99 4.84 -0.31
CA VAL A 123 11.78 6.02 -0.69
C VAL A 123 11.57 7.19 0.27
N ALA A 124 10.38 7.36 0.86
CA ALA A 124 10.13 8.38 1.88
C ALA A 124 11.02 8.17 3.11
N ALA A 125 11.24 6.94 3.55
CA ALA A 125 12.11 6.63 4.69
C ALA A 125 13.54 7.17 4.49
N VAL A 126 14.08 7.10 3.28
CA VAL A 126 15.41 7.62 2.93
C VAL A 126 15.53 9.12 3.24
N GLY A 127 14.45 9.88 3.09
CA GLY A 127 14.42 11.31 3.39
C GLY A 127 14.54 11.66 4.88
N PHE A 128 14.29 10.71 5.78
CA PHE A 128 14.24 10.96 7.24
C PHE A 128 15.34 10.29 8.04
N VAL A 129 16.28 9.60 7.39
CA VAL A 129 17.44 8.98 8.03
C VAL A 129 18.72 9.29 7.28
N PRO A 130 19.90 9.32 7.96
CA PRO A 130 21.18 9.45 7.30
C PRO A 130 21.48 8.21 6.44
N LYS A 131 22.28 8.36 5.38
CA LYS A 131 22.63 7.26 4.43
C LYS A 131 23.03 5.96 5.12
N LYS A 132 23.82 6.04 6.21
CA LYS A 132 24.27 4.89 7.00
C LYS A 132 23.15 4.12 7.74
N ALA A 133 21.96 4.70 7.87
CA ALA A 133 20.84 4.09 8.59
C ALA A 133 19.70 3.62 7.67
N ILE A 134 19.80 3.82 6.34
CA ILE A 134 18.75 3.49 5.38
C ILE A 134 18.42 2.00 5.42
N GLY A 135 19.41 1.12 5.31
CA GLY A 135 19.18 -0.33 5.35
C GLY A 135 18.55 -0.81 6.65
N ALA A 136 18.92 -0.19 7.79
CA ALA A 136 18.32 -0.52 9.08
C ALA A 136 16.85 -0.04 9.18
N ALA A 137 16.54 1.13 8.62
CA ALA A 137 15.16 1.64 8.56
C ALA A 137 14.28 0.77 7.63
N ASP A 138 14.80 0.35 6.49
CA ASP A 138 14.12 -0.57 5.59
C ASP A 138 13.94 -1.96 6.21
N GLY A 139 14.96 -2.47 6.88
CA GLY A 139 14.90 -3.77 7.56
C GLY A 139 13.81 -3.82 8.62
N ILE A 140 13.74 -2.83 9.52
CA ILE A 140 12.70 -2.80 10.56
C ILE A 140 11.30 -2.65 9.96
N LYS A 141 11.13 -1.76 8.96
CA LYS A 141 9.87 -1.56 8.26
C LYS A 141 9.40 -2.84 7.56
N GLY A 142 10.32 -3.55 6.89
CA GLY A 142 10.04 -4.84 6.26
C GLY A 142 9.66 -5.91 7.27
N THR A 143 10.40 -6.03 8.38
CA THR A 143 10.12 -7.00 9.45
C THR A 143 8.70 -6.84 9.98
N PHE A 144 8.27 -5.63 10.32
CA PHE A 144 6.91 -5.39 10.81
C PHE A 144 5.85 -5.67 9.74
N ALA A 145 6.11 -5.32 8.48
CA ALA A 145 5.19 -5.58 7.38
C ALA A 145 4.97 -7.08 7.15
N TYR A 146 6.07 -7.88 7.14
CA TYR A 146 5.97 -9.33 6.97
C TYR A 146 5.40 -10.04 8.21
N LEU A 147 5.88 -9.70 9.41
CA LEU A 147 5.39 -10.38 10.63
C LEU A 147 3.93 -10.09 10.93
N ILE A 148 3.46 -8.88 10.69
CA ILE A 148 2.10 -8.47 11.06
C ILE A 148 1.21 -8.38 9.83
N GLY A 149 1.59 -7.58 8.82
CA GLY A 149 0.75 -7.32 7.66
C GLY A 149 0.52 -8.55 6.79
N ASP A 150 1.59 -9.25 6.40
CA ASP A 150 1.52 -10.46 5.59
C ASP A 150 0.82 -11.61 6.35
N SER A 151 1.15 -11.80 7.65
CA SER A 151 0.50 -12.83 8.46
C SER A 151 -1.00 -12.58 8.62
N PHE A 152 -1.41 -11.32 8.87
CA PHE A 152 -2.83 -10.98 8.93
C PHE A 152 -3.52 -11.15 7.57
N ALA A 153 -2.88 -10.75 6.48
CA ALA A 153 -3.42 -10.91 5.14
C ALA A 153 -3.68 -12.39 4.78
N LYS A 154 -2.77 -13.28 5.17
CA LYS A 154 -2.90 -14.71 4.86
C LYS A 154 -3.85 -15.43 5.81
N LEU A 155 -3.70 -15.24 7.10
CA LEU A 155 -4.46 -15.97 8.12
C LEU A 155 -5.74 -15.22 8.51
N GLY A 156 -5.64 -13.93 8.84
CA GLY A 156 -6.77 -13.13 9.32
C GLY A 156 -7.85 -12.95 8.25
N LEU A 157 -7.47 -12.57 7.03
CA LEU A 157 -8.45 -12.44 5.93
C LEU A 157 -9.06 -13.80 5.55
N GLY A 158 -8.28 -14.89 5.62
CA GLY A 158 -8.81 -16.24 5.42
C GLY A 158 -9.87 -16.60 6.43
N MET A 159 -9.61 -16.37 7.72
CA MET A 159 -10.59 -16.62 8.77
C MET A 159 -11.87 -15.79 8.59
N ILE A 160 -11.75 -14.55 8.11
CA ILE A 160 -12.90 -13.69 7.83
C ILE A 160 -13.67 -14.24 6.63
N ALA A 161 -12.99 -14.63 5.56
CA ALA A 161 -13.60 -15.24 4.38
C ALA A 161 -14.36 -16.54 4.74
N ASP A 162 -13.83 -17.32 5.68
CA ASP A 162 -14.46 -18.56 6.20
C ASP A 162 -15.58 -18.30 7.20
N GLY A 163 -15.92 -17.04 7.50
CA GLY A 163 -17.11 -16.68 8.29
C GLY A 163 -16.84 -16.05 9.66
N THR A 164 -15.58 -15.81 10.04
CA THR A 164 -15.28 -15.02 11.25
C THR A 164 -15.74 -13.57 11.07
N PRO A 165 -16.59 -13.02 11.97
CA PRO A 165 -17.13 -11.68 11.79
C PRO A 165 -16.08 -10.59 12.06
N ILE A 166 -16.02 -9.60 11.16
CA ILE A 166 -15.28 -8.35 11.35
C ILE A 166 -16.23 -7.18 11.04
N PHE A 167 -16.30 -6.17 11.89
CA PHE A 167 -17.24 -5.04 11.78
C PHE A 167 -18.71 -5.46 11.58
N GLY A 168 -19.11 -6.65 12.09
CA GLY A 168 -20.45 -7.20 11.87
C GLY A 168 -20.67 -7.85 10.49
N LEU A 169 -19.63 -7.92 9.65
CA LEU A 169 -19.64 -8.55 8.32
C LEU A 169 -18.87 -9.87 8.34
N THR A 170 -19.29 -10.82 7.50
CA THR A 170 -18.63 -12.15 7.37
C THR A 170 -18.35 -12.45 5.91
N GLY A 171 -17.52 -13.44 5.64
CA GLY A 171 -17.21 -13.87 4.29
C GLY A 171 -16.52 -12.80 3.47
N TRP A 172 -16.75 -12.78 2.17
CA TRP A 172 -16.08 -11.82 1.26
C TRP A 172 -16.42 -10.36 1.57
N ALA A 173 -17.62 -10.05 2.03
CA ALA A 173 -18.00 -8.70 2.45
C ALA A 173 -17.12 -8.23 3.63
N GLY A 174 -16.87 -9.10 4.61
CA GLY A 174 -15.94 -8.82 5.72
C GLY A 174 -14.51 -8.66 5.25
N THR A 175 -14.07 -9.52 4.31
CA THR A 175 -12.72 -9.46 3.73
C THR A 175 -12.48 -8.13 3.03
N PHE A 176 -13.40 -7.66 2.20
CA PHE A 176 -13.28 -6.35 1.55
C PHE A 176 -13.33 -5.20 2.54
N ALA A 177 -14.21 -5.26 3.54
CA ALA A 177 -14.25 -4.25 4.60
C ALA A 177 -12.92 -4.16 5.38
N ALA A 178 -12.24 -5.29 5.60
CA ALA A 178 -10.91 -5.32 6.22
C ALA A 178 -9.84 -4.71 5.31
N LEU A 179 -9.88 -4.96 3.99
CA LEU A 179 -8.97 -4.36 3.01
C LEU A 179 -9.17 -2.84 2.93
N ASP A 180 -10.43 -2.38 2.88
CA ASP A 180 -10.76 -0.95 2.87
C ASP A 180 -10.32 -0.26 4.17
N ALA A 181 -10.57 -0.88 5.32
CA ALA A 181 -10.11 -0.36 6.61
C ALA A 181 -8.58 -0.26 6.68
N ALA A 182 -7.86 -1.25 6.14
CA ALA A 182 -6.40 -1.21 6.04
C ALA A 182 -5.92 -0.10 5.10
N ALA A 183 -6.55 0.08 3.94
CA ALA A 183 -6.23 1.17 3.02
C ALA A 183 -6.47 2.54 3.66
N ILE A 184 -7.58 2.74 4.35
CA ILE A 184 -7.90 3.97 5.10
C ILE A 184 -6.86 4.22 6.20
N GLY A 185 -6.52 3.19 6.99
CA GLY A 185 -5.48 3.28 8.02
C GLY A 185 -4.12 3.70 7.44
N CYS A 186 -3.75 3.14 6.28
CA CYS A 186 -2.55 3.53 5.56
C CYS A 186 -2.61 5.00 5.10
N ILE A 187 -3.74 5.46 4.54
CA ILE A 187 -3.93 6.86 4.13
C ILE A 187 -3.75 7.82 5.31
N VAL A 188 -4.37 7.53 6.45
CA VAL A 188 -4.28 8.39 7.64
C VAL A 188 -2.82 8.54 8.09
N LEU A 189 -2.08 7.45 8.17
CA LEU A 189 -0.67 7.48 8.56
C LEU A 189 0.20 8.19 7.51
N MET A 190 -0.03 7.91 6.22
CA MET A 190 0.71 8.58 5.15
C MET A 190 0.39 10.07 5.04
N ALA A 191 -0.83 10.50 5.35
CA ALA A 191 -1.18 11.91 5.44
C ALA A 191 -0.41 12.61 6.58
N MET A 192 -0.23 11.94 7.73
CA MET A 192 0.64 12.46 8.80
C MET A 192 2.10 12.60 8.33
N VAL A 193 2.61 11.60 7.60
CA VAL A 193 3.96 11.67 7.01
C VAL A 193 4.05 12.79 5.99
N ALA A 194 3.03 13.00 5.15
CA ALA A 194 2.99 14.08 4.15
C ALA A 194 3.10 15.47 4.79
N VAL A 195 2.43 15.70 5.91
CA VAL A 195 2.56 16.96 6.68
C VAL A 195 3.99 17.16 7.19
N LEU A 196 4.64 16.10 7.66
CA LEU A 196 6.03 16.17 8.16
C LEU A 196 7.02 16.38 7.01
N GLU A 197 6.81 15.73 5.88
CA GLU A 197 7.58 15.88 4.64
C GLU A 197 7.50 17.32 4.12
N GLU A 198 6.30 17.89 4.02
CA GLU A 198 6.09 19.27 3.59
C GLU A 198 6.77 20.30 4.54
N ARG A 199 6.69 20.08 5.85
CA ARG A 199 7.38 20.93 6.83
C ARG A 199 8.90 20.88 6.65
N LYS A 200 9.46 19.72 6.33
CA LYS A 200 10.89 19.53 6.06
C LYS A 200 11.29 20.27 4.78
N ILE A 201 10.59 20.06 3.67
CA ILE A 201 10.84 20.73 2.39
C ILE A 201 10.82 22.26 2.54
N ARG A 202 9.83 22.80 3.25
CA ARG A 202 9.75 24.25 3.51
C ARG A 202 10.91 24.78 4.33
N ARG A 203 11.43 24.02 5.30
CA ARG A 203 12.60 24.41 6.09
C ARG A 203 13.86 24.43 5.24
N GLU A 204 14.08 23.42 4.41
CA GLU A 204 15.23 23.32 3.50
C GLU A 204 15.23 24.48 2.49
N ASN A 205 14.09 24.78 1.87
CA ASN A 205 13.94 25.89 0.93
C ASN A 205 14.19 27.27 1.58
N ARG A 206 13.77 27.48 2.85
CA ARG A 206 14.09 28.70 3.60
C ARG A 206 15.58 28.83 3.90
N ALA A 207 16.20 27.74 4.33
CA ALA A 207 17.64 27.73 4.61
C ALA A 207 18.49 27.98 3.36
N GLN A 208 18.04 27.50 2.20
CA GLN A 208 18.73 27.74 0.93
C GLN A 208 18.60 29.21 0.49
N LYS A 209 17.42 29.81 0.61
CA LYS A 209 17.23 31.26 0.31
C LYS A 209 18.08 32.16 1.17
N LEU A 210 18.29 31.82 2.46
CA LEU A 210 19.14 32.59 3.38
C LEU A 210 20.64 32.48 3.07
N LYS A 211 21.06 31.43 2.35
CA LYS A 211 22.46 31.27 1.91
C LYS A 211 22.78 31.98 0.59
N THR A 212 21.73 32.29 -0.19
CA THR A 212 21.86 32.95 -1.50
C THR A 212 21.58 34.46 -1.46
N ALA A 213 21.08 34.98 -0.33
CA ALA A 213 20.91 36.39 -0.02
C ALA A 213 22.11 36.91 0.81
#